data_c91dce69192dac0510113752ca72031a
#
_entry.id   c91dce69192dac0510113752ca72031a
#
_cell.length_a   1.000
_cell.length_b   1.000
_cell.length_c   1.000
_cell.angle_alpha   90.00
_cell.angle_beta   90.00
_cell.angle_gamma   90.00
#
_symmetry.space_group_name_H-M   'P 1'
#
loop_
_entity.id
_entity.type
_entity.pdbx_description
1 polymer ?
#
loop_
_entity_poly.entity_id
_entity_poly.type
_entity_poly.pdbx_seq_one_letter_code
_entity_poly.pdbx_strand_id
1 'polypeptide(L)'
;MNIYSRLLVAILGLVLSTGVAPAQHTYSKAVQKACAKDYKQHCGQYGVETEALRLCMDRAGQRLTKTCVDALVADGEISKQEIERRKRSGR
;
A
#
# COMPACT_ATOMS: atom_id res chain seq x y z
N MET A 1 31.17 -48.99 0.90
CA MET A 1 30.98 -47.79 1.69
C MET A 1 30.82 -46.59 0.78
N ASN A 2 29.65 -46.09 0.69
CA ASN A 2 29.33 -45.14 -0.36
C ASN A 2 29.45 -43.72 0.12
N ILE A 3 30.49 -43.07 -0.36
CA ILE A 3 30.73 -41.64 -0.18
C ILE A 3 29.55 -40.81 -0.69
N TYR A 4 28.80 -41.37 -1.64
CA TYR A 4 27.63 -40.73 -2.26
C TYR A 4 26.44 -40.57 -1.31
N SER A 5 26.34 -41.43 -0.31
CA SER A 5 25.23 -41.32 0.65
C SER A 5 25.41 -40.17 1.64
N ARG A 6 26.65 -39.66 1.77
CA ARG A 6 26.95 -38.52 2.64
C ARG A 6 26.78 -37.16 1.91
N LEU A 7 26.85 -37.16 0.60
CA LEU A 7 26.67 -35.97 -0.21
C LEU A 7 25.20 -35.61 -0.43
N LEU A 8 24.31 -36.60 -0.28
CA LEU A 8 22.87 -36.36 -0.47
C LEU A 8 22.20 -35.68 0.72
N VAL A 9 22.84 -35.72 1.89
CA VAL A 9 22.24 -35.11 3.09
C VAL A 9 22.50 -33.61 3.17
N ALA A 10 23.49 -33.10 2.43
CA ALA A 10 23.89 -31.70 2.49
C ALA A 10 22.99 -30.76 1.65
N ILE A 11 22.13 -31.30 0.79
CA ILE A 11 21.33 -30.51 -0.14
C ILE A 11 19.92 -30.22 0.40
N LEU A 12 19.53 -30.85 1.49
CA LEU A 12 18.17 -30.70 2.05
C LEU A 12 18.00 -29.54 3.04
N GLY A 13 18.98 -28.66 3.14
CA GLY A 13 18.99 -27.67 4.20
C GLY A 13 18.63 -26.25 3.81
N LEU A 14 18.34 -25.96 2.55
CA LEU A 14 18.18 -24.58 2.13
C LEU A 14 16.91 -24.34 1.31
N VAL A 15 15.79 -24.68 1.88
CA VAL A 15 14.56 -24.01 1.46
C VAL A 15 14.42 -22.78 2.36
N LEU A 16 15.09 -21.72 1.96
CA LEU A 16 14.81 -20.40 2.48
C LEU A 16 13.44 -20.01 1.92
N SER A 17 12.41 -20.33 2.67
CA SER A 17 11.12 -19.72 2.44
C SER A 17 11.24 -18.25 2.84
N THR A 18 11.61 -17.40 1.89
CA THR A 18 11.47 -15.98 2.03
C THR A 18 9.96 -15.69 1.97
N GLY A 19 9.32 -15.70 3.14
CA GLY A 19 7.96 -15.22 3.27
C GLY A 19 7.98 -13.74 2.97
N VAL A 20 7.39 -13.35 1.83
CA VAL A 20 7.11 -11.94 1.55
C VAL A 20 5.93 -11.57 2.42
N ALA A 21 6.18 -10.84 3.51
CA ALA A 21 5.10 -10.22 4.26
C ALA A 21 4.37 -9.24 3.34
N PRO A 22 3.01 -9.26 3.27
CA PRO A 22 2.28 -8.26 2.53
C PRO A 22 2.69 -6.87 3.04
N ALA A 23 3.02 -5.97 2.12
CA ALA A 23 3.37 -4.61 2.45
C ALA A 23 2.16 -3.93 3.10
N GLN A 24 2.30 -3.55 4.37
CA GLN A 24 1.31 -2.73 5.06
C GLN A 24 1.56 -1.27 4.69
N HIS A 25 0.51 -0.58 4.28
CA HIS A 25 0.59 0.84 4.00
C HIS A 25 0.02 1.61 5.19
N THR A 26 0.84 2.45 5.78
CA THR A 26 0.43 3.29 6.90
C THR A 26 0.51 4.76 6.50
N TYR A 27 -0.62 5.43 6.49
CA TYR A 27 -0.66 6.87 6.28
C TYR A 27 -0.14 7.61 7.51
N SER A 28 0.52 8.75 7.29
CA SER A 28 0.96 9.61 8.39
C SER A 28 -0.23 10.12 9.21
N LYS A 29 0.03 10.55 10.43
CA LYS A 29 -1.01 11.13 11.29
C LYS A 29 -1.63 12.37 10.66
N ALA A 30 -0.85 13.17 9.95
CA ALA A 30 -1.34 14.36 9.24
C ALA A 30 -2.36 13.97 8.16
N VAL A 31 -2.06 12.94 7.37
CA VAL A 31 -2.98 12.41 6.36
C VAL A 31 -4.22 11.82 7.03
N GLN A 32 -4.05 11.03 8.08
CA GLN A 32 -5.18 10.42 8.80
C GLN A 32 -6.15 11.49 9.31
N LYS A 33 -5.64 12.58 9.85
CA LYS A 33 -6.45 13.70 10.32
C LYS A 33 -7.16 14.42 9.18
N ALA A 34 -6.42 14.77 8.14
CA ALA A 34 -6.96 15.51 6.99
C ALA A 34 -7.98 14.71 6.19
N CYS A 35 -7.81 13.38 6.13
CA CYS A 35 -8.64 12.49 5.35
C CYS A 35 -9.69 11.71 6.17
N ALA A 36 -9.86 12.02 7.46
CA ALA A 36 -10.75 11.26 8.33
C ALA A 36 -12.20 11.21 7.82
N LYS A 37 -12.71 12.34 7.33
CA LYS A 37 -14.05 12.43 6.77
C LYS A 37 -14.17 11.61 5.49
N ASP A 38 -13.18 11.75 4.60
CA ASP A 38 -13.14 11.02 3.33
C ASP A 38 -13.06 9.51 3.56
N TYR A 39 -12.24 9.09 4.52
CA TYR A 39 -12.15 7.70 4.92
C TYR A 39 -13.51 7.14 5.34
N LYS A 40 -14.20 7.82 6.25
CA LYS A 40 -15.51 7.38 6.74
C LYS A 40 -16.55 7.33 5.63
N GLN A 41 -16.50 8.28 4.73
CA GLN A 41 -17.48 8.41 3.65
C GLN A 41 -17.29 7.38 2.54
N HIS A 42 -16.04 7.10 2.16
CA HIS A 42 -15.73 6.30 0.97
C HIS A 42 -15.11 4.94 1.27
N CYS A 43 -14.37 4.80 2.37
CA CYS A 43 -13.50 3.65 2.59
C CYS A 43 -13.58 3.10 4.03
N GLY A 44 -14.61 3.45 4.78
CA GLY A 44 -14.73 3.12 6.21
C GLY A 44 -14.77 1.64 6.55
N GLN A 45 -15.08 0.77 5.58
CA GLN A 45 -15.10 -0.67 5.77
C GLN A 45 -13.71 -1.32 5.80
N TYR A 46 -12.68 -0.57 5.40
CA TYR A 46 -11.31 -1.10 5.35
C TYR A 46 -10.52 -0.68 6.58
N GLY A 47 -9.62 -1.54 7.03
CA GLY A 47 -8.72 -1.22 8.14
C GLY A 47 -7.71 -0.14 7.75
N VAL A 48 -7.32 0.70 8.73
CA VAL A 48 -6.50 1.89 8.49
C VAL A 48 -5.06 1.61 8.03
N GLU A 49 -4.58 0.38 8.20
CA GLU A 49 -3.22 -0.02 7.82
C GLU A 49 -3.21 -1.08 6.72
N THR A 50 -4.27 -1.14 5.91
CA THR A 50 -4.40 -2.18 4.90
C THR A 50 -4.15 -1.63 3.50
N GLU A 51 -3.63 -2.50 2.64
CA GLU A 51 -3.51 -2.21 1.22
C GLU A 51 -4.88 -1.98 0.58
N ALA A 52 -5.92 -2.66 1.07
CA ALA A 52 -7.28 -2.47 0.60
C ALA A 52 -7.75 -1.03 0.81
N LEU A 53 -7.40 -0.40 1.94
CA LEU A 53 -7.69 1.02 2.17
C LEU A 53 -6.98 1.91 1.14
N ARG A 54 -5.70 1.66 0.90
CA ARG A 54 -4.94 2.44 -0.09
C ARG A 54 -5.59 2.36 -1.47
N LEU A 55 -5.99 1.18 -1.90
CA LEU A 55 -6.68 0.99 -3.18
C LEU A 55 -8.03 1.69 -3.20
N CYS A 56 -8.78 1.65 -2.10
CA CYS A 56 -10.05 2.34 -1.97
C CYS A 56 -9.88 3.85 -2.10
N MET A 57 -8.91 4.43 -1.39
CA MET A 57 -8.62 5.88 -1.45
C MET A 57 -8.18 6.28 -2.86
N ASP A 58 -7.40 5.44 -3.52
CA ASP A 58 -6.97 5.67 -4.90
C ASP A 58 -8.18 5.70 -5.86
N ARG A 59 -9.12 4.78 -5.70
CA ARG A 59 -10.35 4.76 -6.49
C ARG A 59 -11.27 5.94 -6.18
N ALA A 60 -11.30 6.40 -4.93
CA ALA A 60 -12.08 7.57 -4.53
C ALA A 60 -11.59 8.83 -5.25
N GLY A 61 -10.25 8.96 -5.40
CA GLY A 61 -9.62 9.93 -6.30
C GLY A 61 -10.18 11.34 -6.20
N GLN A 62 -10.82 11.80 -7.29
CA GLN A 62 -11.36 13.16 -7.39
C GLN A 62 -12.53 13.44 -6.45
N ARG A 63 -13.12 12.42 -5.83
CA ARG A 63 -14.20 12.61 -4.84
C ARG A 63 -13.66 12.95 -3.45
N LEU A 64 -12.36 12.86 -3.24
CA LEU A 64 -11.74 13.27 -1.99
C LEU A 64 -11.77 14.78 -1.84
N THR A 65 -11.88 15.24 -0.60
CA THR A 65 -11.82 16.69 -0.32
C THR A 65 -10.45 17.24 -0.66
N LYS A 66 -10.41 18.54 -0.98
CA LYS A 66 -9.14 19.23 -1.25
C LYS A 66 -8.18 19.12 -0.06
N THR A 67 -8.69 19.24 1.16
CA THR A 67 -7.90 19.10 2.39
C THR A 67 -7.19 17.75 2.46
N CYS A 68 -7.91 16.67 2.13
CA CYS A 68 -7.33 15.33 2.08
C CYS A 68 -6.28 15.20 0.99
N VAL A 69 -6.61 15.65 -0.23
CA VAL A 69 -5.67 15.58 -1.37
C VAL A 69 -4.39 16.37 -1.09
N ASP A 70 -4.52 17.58 -0.54
CA ASP A 70 -3.37 18.41 -0.20
C ASP A 70 -2.44 17.72 0.82
N ALA A 71 -3.02 17.05 1.81
CA ALA A 71 -2.24 16.28 2.78
C ALA A 71 -1.53 15.09 2.14
N LEU A 72 -2.19 14.38 1.24
CA LEU A 72 -1.60 13.26 0.49
C LEU A 72 -0.42 13.72 -0.35
N VAL A 73 -0.53 14.87 -1.01
CA VAL A 73 0.56 15.47 -1.79
C VAL A 73 1.71 15.88 -0.88
N ALA A 74 1.42 16.57 0.22
CA ALA A 74 2.43 17.04 1.16
C ALA A 74 3.23 15.89 1.78
N ASP A 75 2.57 14.74 1.98
CA ASP A 75 3.18 13.55 2.56
C ASP A 75 3.88 12.66 1.52
N GLY A 76 3.85 13.02 0.25
CA GLY A 76 4.47 12.25 -0.83
C GLY A 76 3.70 11.01 -1.27
N GLU A 77 2.46 10.85 -0.82
CA GLU A 77 1.64 9.68 -1.21
C GLU A 77 1.21 9.75 -2.67
N ILE A 78 1.02 10.94 -3.20
CA ILE A 78 0.71 11.16 -4.59
C ILE A 78 1.37 12.45 -5.08
N SER A 79 1.85 12.47 -6.32
CA SER A 79 2.45 13.66 -6.92
C SER A 79 1.40 14.55 -7.57
N LYS A 80 1.72 15.85 -7.70
CA LYS A 80 0.87 16.79 -8.44
C LYS A 80 0.74 16.37 -9.91
N GLN A 81 1.82 15.87 -10.51
CA GLN A 81 1.82 15.38 -11.89
C GLN A 81 0.83 14.23 -12.08
N GLU A 82 0.79 13.30 -11.12
CA GLU A 82 -0.14 12.18 -11.18
C GLU A 82 -1.60 12.67 -11.07
N ILE A 83 -1.87 13.65 -10.22
CA ILE A 83 -3.20 14.24 -10.10
C ILE A 83 -3.63 14.85 -11.42
N GLU A 84 -2.77 15.66 -12.05
CA GLU A 84 -3.05 16.29 -13.33
C GLU A 84 -3.26 15.24 -14.44
N ARG A 85 -2.47 14.18 -14.43
CA ARG A 85 -2.62 13.07 -15.38
C ARG A 85 -3.98 12.39 -15.24
N ARG A 86 -4.42 12.14 -14.01
CA ARG A 86 -5.72 11.51 -13.72
C ARG A 86 -6.88 12.40 -14.15
N LYS A 87 -6.78 13.70 -13.90
CA LYS A 87 -7.81 14.66 -14.35
C LYS A 87 -7.97 14.64 -15.88
N ARG A 88 -6.86 14.61 -16.60
CA ARG A 88 -6.88 14.56 -18.06
C ARG A 88 -7.47 13.28 -18.61
N SER A 89 -7.31 12.17 -17.91
CA SER A 89 -7.85 10.86 -18.31
C SER A 89 -9.26 10.60 -17.76
N GLY A 90 -9.86 11.56 -17.07
CA GLY A 90 -11.21 11.44 -16.51
C GLY A 90 -11.32 10.56 -15.27
N ARG A 91 -10.22 10.40 -14.55
CA ARG A 91 -10.21 9.60 -13.32
C ARG A 91 -10.39 10.44 -12.07
#